data_0e57a160cfd925d16177afec921e9882
#
_entry.id   0e57a160cfd925d16177afec921e9882
#
_cell.length_a   1.000
_cell.length_b   1.000
_cell.length_c   1.000
_cell.angle_alpha   90.00
_cell.angle_beta   90.00
_cell.angle_gamma   90.00
#
_symmetry.space_group_name_H-M   'P 1'
#
loop_
_entity.id
_entity.type
_entity.pdbx_description
1 polymer ?
#
loop_
_entity_poly.entity_id
_entity_poly.type
_entity_poly.pdbx_seq_one_letter_code
_entity_poly.pdbx_strand_id
1 'polypeptide(L)'
;MLNNDHESFAAAQARAAAAVSCESVVLPSGLTVLCRTMPGYSSVHAIYATGFGSVHRAFRLDGKQVTLPAGTAHFLEHKMCETPKGDSFTFYAKTGASANAFTSYDRTCYLFSATQKIDENLDILLGMVGKPWFTKATIAKEQGIIGQEIKMYDDSPDWRLLNALFRCLYADHPLRDDIAGTVESIAELTPQMLYSCTRGFYAPSNMVLSVAGKITLAQAVDACKRNGLYRARAPHEVEWDIPAQTGPLPHKEAFFTMPVTKPCFGVAYREEPLAEGDLKRELLLDMLGDLVVGGLTKLYRRLYDEALVNPEFSGDFIAVRGACTVAFTGESDTPRQVVDLLQEEIERMRREGVDPEVFMLVKNQMYGELLVDVEAVDDAAEEAAAACLKGRTLADEIAALAALTVEDANALLQTALREENRAYVQIDPAEK
;
A
#
# COMPACT_ATOMS: atom_id res chain seq x y z
N MET A 1 2.54 23.38 -40.20
CA MET A 1 3.01 21.98 -40.48
C MET A 1 3.42 21.42 -39.15
N LEU A 2 2.51 20.72 -38.45
CA LEU A 2 2.83 19.96 -37.26
C LEU A 2 3.39 18.62 -37.77
N ASN A 3 4.68 18.34 -37.54
CA ASN A 3 5.28 17.04 -37.79
C ASN A 3 4.58 16.04 -36.89
N ASN A 4 3.73 15.20 -37.48
CA ASN A 4 3.20 14.00 -36.84
C ASN A 4 4.33 12.92 -36.83
N ASP A 5 5.28 13.06 -35.96
CA ASP A 5 6.12 11.95 -35.55
C ASP A 5 5.27 11.11 -34.58
N HIS A 6 4.41 10.24 -35.13
CA HIS A 6 3.82 9.15 -34.36
C HIS A 6 4.97 8.19 -34.01
N GLU A 7 5.57 8.43 -32.86
CA GLU A 7 6.44 7.43 -32.28
C GLU A 7 5.69 6.11 -32.19
N SER A 8 6.32 5.02 -32.56
CA SER A 8 5.68 3.72 -32.43
C SER A 8 5.43 3.44 -30.95
N PHE A 9 4.27 2.85 -30.61
CA PHE A 9 3.92 2.47 -29.24
C PHE A 9 5.05 1.67 -28.54
N ALA A 10 5.73 0.79 -29.30
CA ALA A 10 6.89 0.03 -28.81
C ALA A 10 8.09 0.94 -28.43
N ALA A 11 8.33 2.03 -29.16
CA ALA A 11 9.41 2.97 -28.81
C ALA A 11 9.07 3.79 -27.56
N ALA A 12 7.80 4.21 -27.41
CA ALA A 12 7.32 4.86 -26.20
C ALA A 12 7.42 3.93 -24.99
N GLN A 13 7.01 2.68 -25.12
CA GLN A 13 7.13 1.66 -24.07
C GLN A 13 8.60 1.38 -23.69
N ALA A 14 9.50 1.28 -24.65
CA ALA A 14 10.93 1.09 -24.37
C ALA A 14 11.56 2.27 -23.62
N ARG A 15 11.14 3.51 -23.96
CA ARG A 15 11.57 4.71 -23.23
C ARG A 15 11.04 4.74 -21.81
N ALA A 16 9.79 4.38 -21.63
CA ALA A 16 9.16 4.32 -20.31
C ALA A 16 9.85 3.27 -19.42
N ALA A 17 10.08 2.07 -19.93
CA ALA A 17 10.80 1.03 -19.21
C ALA A 17 12.23 1.47 -18.83
N ALA A 18 12.91 2.23 -19.70
CA ALA A 18 14.20 2.83 -19.39
C ALA A 18 14.08 3.94 -18.33
N ALA A 19 13.03 4.74 -18.38
CA ALA A 19 12.77 5.82 -17.43
C ALA A 19 12.54 5.32 -16.00
N VAL A 20 11.90 4.16 -15.81
CA VAL A 20 11.64 3.57 -14.49
C VAL A 20 12.75 2.61 -14.03
N SER A 21 13.80 2.39 -14.82
CA SER A 21 14.82 1.41 -14.49
C SER A 21 15.65 1.81 -13.28
N CYS A 22 15.90 0.84 -12.39
CA CYS A 22 16.79 0.96 -11.26
C CYS A 22 17.99 0.02 -11.42
N GLU A 23 19.21 0.50 -11.08
CA GLU A 23 20.31 -0.41 -10.83
C GLU A 23 19.97 -1.26 -9.59
N SER A 24 20.28 -2.54 -9.61
CA SER A 24 19.97 -3.44 -8.50
C SER A 24 21.09 -4.43 -8.20
N VAL A 25 21.20 -4.83 -6.94
CA VAL A 25 22.06 -5.92 -6.51
C VAL A 25 21.46 -6.64 -5.31
N VAL A 26 21.52 -7.97 -5.33
CA VAL A 26 21.21 -8.79 -4.15
C VAL A 26 22.53 -9.08 -3.43
N LEU A 27 22.63 -8.61 -2.20
CA LEU A 27 23.83 -8.80 -1.37
C LEU A 27 23.94 -10.26 -0.88
N PRO A 28 25.13 -10.72 -0.45
CA PRO A 28 25.29 -12.07 0.12
C PRO A 28 24.40 -12.35 1.34
N SER A 29 23.91 -11.32 2.01
CA SER A 29 22.92 -11.42 3.10
C SER A 29 21.51 -11.72 2.63
N GLY A 30 21.23 -11.63 1.33
CA GLY A 30 19.88 -11.69 0.73
C GLY A 30 19.22 -10.32 0.60
N LEU A 31 19.78 -9.23 1.15
CA LEU A 31 19.21 -7.89 1.01
C LEU A 31 19.27 -7.44 -0.44
N THR A 32 18.13 -7.02 -0.99
CA THR A 32 18.07 -6.34 -2.29
C THR A 32 18.32 -4.85 -2.09
N VAL A 33 19.27 -4.32 -2.86
CA VAL A 33 19.56 -2.87 -2.91
C VAL A 33 19.23 -2.37 -4.30
N LEU A 34 18.33 -1.39 -4.37
CA LEU A 34 17.90 -0.69 -5.58
C LEU A 34 18.45 0.72 -5.57
N CYS A 35 18.88 1.22 -6.71
CA CYS A 35 19.36 2.59 -6.87
C CYS A 35 18.89 3.19 -8.18
N ARG A 36 18.20 4.32 -8.10
CA ARG A 36 17.92 5.16 -9.26
C ARG A 36 18.73 6.45 -9.15
N THR A 37 19.86 6.51 -9.84
CA THR A 37 20.67 7.74 -9.91
C THR A 37 19.94 8.78 -10.74
N MET A 38 19.65 9.94 -10.14
CA MET A 38 18.96 11.07 -10.76
C MET A 38 19.85 12.33 -10.72
N PRO A 39 20.75 12.52 -11.72
CA PRO A 39 21.81 13.53 -11.64
C PRO A 39 21.30 14.98 -11.66
N GLY A 40 20.06 15.22 -12.12
CA GLY A 40 19.43 16.55 -12.12
C GLY A 40 18.95 17.02 -10.74
N TYR A 41 18.95 16.14 -9.73
CA TYR A 41 18.46 16.43 -8.38
C TYR A 41 19.61 16.69 -7.41
N SER A 42 19.35 17.49 -6.39
CA SER A 42 20.25 17.73 -5.26
C SER A 42 19.93 16.87 -4.03
N SER A 43 18.71 16.32 -4.00
CA SER A 43 18.21 15.49 -2.90
C SER A 43 18.48 14.01 -3.13
N VAL A 44 18.43 13.26 -2.03
CA VAL A 44 18.39 11.81 -1.99
C VAL A 44 17.21 11.41 -1.13
N HIS A 45 16.40 10.48 -1.62
CA HIS A 45 15.45 9.74 -0.82
C HIS A 45 15.92 8.30 -0.65
N ALA A 46 15.74 7.76 0.55
CA ALA A 46 16.10 6.39 0.87
C ALA A 46 14.96 5.76 1.68
N ILE A 47 14.51 4.60 1.25
CA ILE A 47 13.51 3.78 1.94
C ILE A 47 14.07 2.40 2.23
N TYR A 48 13.91 1.94 3.48
CA TYR A 48 14.27 0.61 3.94
C TYR A 48 13.01 -0.10 4.38
N ALA A 49 12.52 -1.00 3.53
CA ALA A 49 11.23 -1.64 3.64
C ALA A 49 11.35 -3.13 4.00
N THR A 50 10.40 -3.64 4.76
CA THR A 50 10.25 -5.07 5.08
C THR A 50 8.88 -5.57 4.62
N GLY A 51 8.82 -6.82 4.11
CA GLY A 51 7.58 -7.54 3.82
C GLY A 51 6.89 -8.00 5.11
N PHE A 52 6.57 -7.07 6.00
CA PHE A 52 5.84 -7.29 7.26
C PHE A 52 4.88 -6.13 7.51
N GLY A 53 3.59 -6.38 7.52
CA GLY A 53 2.54 -5.39 7.74
C GLY A 53 1.44 -5.93 8.65
N SER A 54 0.33 -5.21 8.75
CA SER A 54 -0.72 -5.48 9.73
C SER A 54 -1.42 -6.83 9.55
N VAL A 55 -1.39 -7.44 8.36
CA VAL A 55 -1.99 -8.76 8.10
C VAL A 55 -1.15 -9.93 8.62
N HIS A 56 0.12 -9.73 8.95
CA HIS A 56 1.02 -10.78 9.45
C HIS A 56 0.78 -11.06 10.94
N ARG A 57 -0.36 -11.64 11.28
CA ARG A 57 -0.78 -11.86 12.65
C ARG A 57 -0.49 -13.27 13.21
N ALA A 58 -0.27 -14.24 12.34
CA ALA A 58 0.03 -15.60 12.74
C ALA A 58 1.12 -16.19 11.84
N PHE A 59 2.16 -16.77 12.44
CA PHE A 59 3.26 -17.41 11.71
C PHE A 59 3.98 -18.41 12.60
N ARG A 60 4.80 -19.26 12.00
CA ARG A 60 5.73 -20.13 12.72
C ARG A 60 7.14 -19.58 12.56
N LEU A 61 7.83 -19.42 13.66
CA LEU A 61 9.25 -19.03 13.71
C LEU A 61 10.07 -20.18 14.26
N ASP A 62 10.95 -20.75 13.44
CA ASP A 62 11.74 -21.91 13.80
C ASP A 62 10.86 -23.04 14.36
N GLY A 63 9.75 -23.34 13.69
CA GLY A 63 8.76 -24.34 14.05
C GLY A 63 7.84 -23.99 15.23
N LYS A 64 7.99 -22.84 15.88
CA LYS A 64 7.15 -22.40 17.01
C LYS A 64 6.06 -21.43 16.55
N GLN A 65 4.82 -21.71 16.93
CA GLN A 65 3.69 -20.83 16.64
C GLN A 65 3.84 -19.48 17.36
N VAL A 66 3.66 -18.40 16.61
CA VAL A 66 3.57 -17.02 17.09
C VAL A 66 2.23 -16.45 16.63
N THR A 67 1.47 -15.90 17.56
CA THR A 67 0.23 -15.18 17.28
C THR A 67 0.37 -13.78 17.85
N LEU A 68 -0.02 -12.80 17.06
CA LEU A 68 0.14 -11.38 17.37
C LEU A 68 -1.24 -10.70 17.50
N PRO A 69 -1.43 -9.79 18.46
CA PRO A 69 -2.61 -8.94 18.50
C PRO A 69 -2.64 -7.97 17.32
N ALA A 70 -3.82 -7.43 16.98
CA ALA A 70 -3.95 -6.36 16.00
C ALA A 70 -3.13 -5.14 16.41
N GLY A 71 -2.60 -4.39 15.43
CA GLY A 71 -1.75 -3.24 15.70
C GLY A 71 -0.27 -3.56 15.89
N THR A 72 0.15 -4.83 15.90
CA THR A 72 1.55 -5.20 16.19
C THR A 72 2.54 -4.61 15.20
N ALA A 73 2.24 -4.60 13.90
CA ALA A 73 3.17 -4.08 12.89
C ALA A 73 3.38 -2.57 13.03
N HIS A 74 2.31 -1.81 13.20
CA HIS A 74 2.33 -0.38 13.45
C HIS A 74 3.04 -0.04 14.77
N PHE A 75 2.73 -0.77 15.84
CA PHE A 75 3.41 -0.61 17.11
C PHE A 75 4.92 -0.88 17.01
N LEU A 76 5.31 -1.91 16.24
CA LEU A 76 6.71 -2.23 16.00
C LEU A 76 7.41 -1.12 15.21
N GLU A 77 6.74 -0.52 14.24
CA GLU A 77 7.26 0.61 13.47
C GLU A 77 7.69 1.76 14.41
N HIS A 78 6.80 2.21 15.30
CA HIS A 78 7.12 3.21 16.30
C HIS A 78 8.31 2.80 17.18
N LYS A 79 8.31 1.55 17.64
CA LYS A 79 9.37 1.04 18.53
C LYS A 79 10.73 0.89 17.84
N MET A 80 10.78 0.71 16.52
CA MET A 80 12.03 0.67 15.78
C MET A 80 12.72 2.04 15.74
N CYS A 81 11.98 3.13 15.85
CA CYS A 81 12.53 4.48 15.88
C CYS A 81 13.18 4.82 17.22
N GLU A 82 12.92 4.06 18.29
CA GLU A 82 13.50 4.29 19.61
C GLU A 82 14.77 3.43 19.81
N THR A 83 15.86 4.09 20.24
CA THR A 83 17.15 3.44 20.51
C THR A 83 17.59 3.69 21.94
N PRO A 84 18.59 2.95 22.48
CA PRO A 84 19.17 3.25 23.79
C PRO A 84 19.75 4.67 23.91
N LYS A 85 20.00 5.36 22.79
CA LYS A 85 20.53 6.72 22.72
C LYS A 85 19.46 7.79 22.54
N GLY A 86 18.17 7.39 22.47
CA GLY A 86 17.03 8.26 22.23
C GLY A 86 16.32 7.97 20.91
N ASP A 87 15.42 8.85 20.56
CA ASP A 87 14.62 8.80 19.35
C ASP A 87 15.47 9.11 18.10
N SER A 88 15.39 8.26 17.09
CA SER A 88 16.12 8.38 15.83
C SER A 88 15.76 9.64 15.05
N PHE A 89 14.54 10.14 15.14
CA PHE A 89 14.14 11.39 14.51
C PHE A 89 14.97 12.59 15.01
N THR A 90 15.43 12.56 16.27
CA THR A 90 16.34 13.59 16.79
C THR A 90 17.72 13.56 16.16
N PHE A 91 18.15 12.40 15.63
CA PHE A 91 19.42 12.29 14.92
C PHE A 91 19.29 12.84 13.51
N TYR A 92 18.19 12.57 12.80
CA TYR A 92 17.89 13.17 11.51
C TYR A 92 17.78 14.69 11.59
N ALA A 93 17.14 15.23 12.62
CA ALA A 93 17.07 16.67 12.84
C ALA A 93 18.46 17.33 12.91
N LYS A 94 19.48 16.65 13.47
CA LYS A 94 20.87 17.16 13.54
C LYS A 94 21.57 17.12 12.18
N THR A 95 21.15 16.28 11.26
CA THR A 95 21.71 16.21 9.91
C THR A 95 20.97 17.11 8.93
N GLY A 96 19.80 17.62 9.30
CA GLY A 96 18.91 18.41 8.43
C GLY A 96 18.10 17.55 7.47
N ALA A 97 17.97 16.25 7.74
CA ALA A 97 17.11 15.36 6.98
C ALA A 97 15.66 15.38 7.50
N SER A 98 14.70 15.18 6.60
CA SER A 98 13.34 14.82 6.92
C SER A 98 13.25 13.29 6.94
N ALA A 99 12.64 12.70 7.96
CA ALA A 99 12.47 11.27 8.08
C ALA A 99 11.04 10.93 8.44
N ASN A 100 10.59 9.75 8.03
CA ASN A 100 9.27 9.22 8.31
C ASN A 100 9.31 7.69 8.39
N ALA A 101 8.23 7.10 8.86
CA ALA A 101 7.96 5.67 8.77
C ALA A 101 6.46 5.47 8.55
N PHE A 102 6.08 4.36 7.96
CA PHE A 102 4.68 3.98 7.83
C PHE A 102 4.50 2.47 7.78
N THR A 103 3.35 2.03 8.23
CA THR A 103 2.89 0.64 8.16
C THR A 103 1.69 0.53 7.24
N SER A 104 1.75 -0.40 6.30
CA SER A 104 0.63 -0.81 5.46
C SER A 104 0.13 -2.20 5.86
N TYR A 105 -0.78 -2.76 5.08
CA TYR A 105 -1.30 -4.10 5.32
C TYR A 105 -0.24 -5.19 5.15
N ASP A 106 0.67 -5.05 4.16
CA ASP A 106 1.65 -6.06 3.75
C ASP A 106 3.11 -5.69 4.04
N ARG A 107 3.39 -4.42 4.36
CA ARG A 107 4.76 -3.91 4.54
C ARG A 107 4.86 -2.85 5.62
N THR A 108 6.09 -2.65 6.11
CA THR A 108 6.50 -1.53 6.96
C THR A 108 7.73 -0.87 6.36
N CYS A 109 7.74 0.44 6.31
CA CYS A 109 8.73 1.25 5.63
C CYS A 109 9.33 2.29 6.58
N TYR A 110 10.64 2.51 6.47
CA TYR A 110 11.42 3.54 7.18
C TYR A 110 12.17 4.34 6.13
N LEU A 111 12.10 5.66 6.18
CA LEU A 111 12.59 6.48 5.09
C LEU A 111 13.17 7.82 5.57
N PHE A 112 13.99 8.42 4.72
CA PHE A 112 14.41 9.81 4.87
C PHE A 112 14.63 10.48 3.52
N SER A 113 14.48 11.82 3.51
CA SER A 113 14.92 12.70 2.42
C SER A 113 15.96 13.67 2.94
N ALA A 114 17.06 13.85 2.20
CA ALA A 114 18.13 14.76 2.57
C ALA A 114 18.87 15.31 1.34
N THR A 115 19.51 16.49 1.49
CA THR A 115 20.34 17.10 0.47
C THR A 115 21.83 17.08 0.84
N GLN A 116 22.15 16.66 2.06
CA GLN A 116 23.51 16.59 2.59
C GLN A 116 23.66 15.46 3.61
N LYS A 117 24.91 15.11 3.95
CA LYS A 117 25.21 14.06 4.95
C LYS A 117 24.53 12.73 4.65
N ILE A 118 24.47 12.35 3.39
CA ILE A 118 23.73 11.17 2.92
C ILE A 118 24.25 9.90 3.60
N ASP A 119 25.56 9.71 3.71
CA ASP A 119 26.15 8.54 4.37
C ASP A 119 25.75 8.45 5.86
N GLU A 120 25.74 9.59 6.57
CA GLU A 120 25.34 9.66 7.99
C GLU A 120 23.85 9.29 8.13
N ASN A 121 22.98 9.80 7.24
CA ASN A 121 21.56 9.49 7.24
C ASN A 121 21.26 8.02 6.89
N LEU A 122 21.99 7.44 5.94
CA LEU A 122 21.91 6.00 5.65
C LEU A 122 22.36 5.17 6.86
N ASP A 123 23.42 5.58 7.57
CA ASP A 123 23.89 4.88 8.76
C ASP A 123 22.87 4.97 9.91
N ILE A 124 22.13 6.09 10.04
CA ILE A 124 21.01 6.22 10.98
C ILE A 124 19.89 5.23 10.59
N LEU A 125 19.44 5.24 9.32
CA LEU A 125 18.36 4.38 8.83
C LEU A 125 18.65 2.90 9.05
N LEU A 126 19.80 2.44 8.54
CA LEU A 126 20.19 1.04 8.60
C LEU A 126 20.53 0.59 10.02
N GLY A 127 21.09 1.51 10.83
CA GLY A 127 21.43 1.26 12.22
C GLY A 127 20.21 1.16 13.14
N MET A 128 19.20 1.98 12.91
CA MET A 128 17.93 1.98 13.61
C MET A 128 17.18 0.65 13.41
N VAL A 129 16.97 0.27 12.17
CA VAL A 129 16.25 -0.97 11.82
C VAL A 129 17.07 -2.22 12.16
N GLY A 130 18.38 -2.17 12.03
CA GLY A 130 19.27 -3.33 12.27
C GLY A 130 19.54 -3.65 13.74
N LYS A 131 19.13 -2.80 14.70
CA LYS A 131 19.44 -2.96 16.15
C LYS A 131 18.23 -2.71 17.02
N PRO A 132 17.18 -3.55 16.94
CA PRO A 132 15.96 -3.38 17.71
C PRO A 132 16.23 -3.37 19.23
N TRP A 133 15.55 -2.48 19.94
CA TRP A 133 15.66 -2.35 21.40
C TRP A 133 14.29 -2.17 22.05
N PHE A 134 13.79 -3.22 22.68
CA PHE A 134 12.45 -3.23 23.29
C PHE A 134 12.55 -3.59 24.76
N THR A 135 11.94 -2.77 25.63
CA THR A 135 11.81 -3.02 27.06
C THR A 135 10.36 -2.90 27.49
N LYS A 136 9.99 -3.50 28.62
CA LYS A 136 8.64 -3.34 29.17
C LYS A 136 8.26 -1.88 29.40
N ALA A 137 9.22 -1.06 29.87
CA ALA A 137 8.98 0.34 30.17
C ALA A 137 8.74 1.17 28.90
N THR A 138 9.52 0.91 27.82
CA THR A 138 9.35 1.63 26.55
C THR A 138 8.08 1.21 25.81
N ILE A 139 7.66 -0.05 25.94
CA ILE A 139 6.38 -0.52 25.41
C ILE A 139 5.21 0.15 26.15
N ALA A 140 5.23 0.18 27.49
CA ALA A 140 4.16 0.82 28.26
C ALA A 140 4.00 2.32 27.95
N LYS A 141 5.11 3.01 27.69
CA LYS A 141 5.08 4.40 27.23
C LYS A 141 4.40 4.53 25.87
N GLU A 142 4.78 3.67 24.91
CA GLU A 142 4.27 3.72 23.55
C GLU A 142 2.79 3.36 23.44
N GLN A 143 2.31 2.42 24.26
CA GLN A 143 0.88 2.08 24.37
C GLN A 143 0.03 3.32 24.66
N GLY A 144 0.54 4.25 25.48
CA GLY A 144 -0.15 5.51 25.77
C GLY A 144 -0.18 6.45 24.55
N ILE A 145 0.90 6.52 23.79
CA ILE A 145 1.02 7.39 22.59
C ILE A 145 0.11 6.87 21.49
N ILE A 146 0.27 5.62 21.10
CA ILE A 146 -0.54 4.99 20.05
C ILE A 146 -2.02 4.91 20.44
N GLY A 147 -2.32 4.75 21.74
CA GLY A 147 -3.69 4.81 22.23
C GLY A 147 -4.39 6.17 22.02
N GLN A 148 -3.65 7.28 21.93
CA GLN A 148 -4.23 8.57 21.51
C GLN A 148 -4.38 8.67 20.00
N GLU A 149 -3.43 8.11 19.26
CA GLU A 149 -3.49 8.04 17.79
C GLU A 149 -4.68 7.19 17.30
N ILE A 150 -4.93 6.04 17.92
CA ILE A 150 -6.12 5.21 17.62
C ILE A 150 -7.41 6.01 17.79
N LYS A 151 -7.52 6.81 18.86
CA LYS A 151 -8.70 7.67 19.07
C LYS A 151 -8.85 8.73 17.99
N MET A 152 -7.73 9.27 17.49
CA MET A 152 -7.75 10.24 16.39
C MET A 152 -8.25 9.58 15.08
N TYR A 153 -7.84 8.34 14.79
CA TYR A 153 -8.36 7.58 13.65
C TYR A 153 -9.84 7.23 13.79
N ASP A 154 -10.30 6.91 15.02
CA ASP A 154 -11.72 6.67 15.31
C ASP A 154 -12.62 7.89 14.99
N ASP A 155 -12.06 9.10 15.05
CA ASP A 155 -12.75 10.34 14.72
C ASP A 155 -12.69 10.68 13.21
N SER A 156 -11.97 9.91 12.38
CA SER A 156 -11.90 10.09 10.91
C SER A 156 -13.02 9.31 10.22
N PRO A 157 -13.96 9.98 9.51
CA PRO A 157 -15.04 9.31 8.80
C PRO A 157 -14.55 8.34 7.73
N ASP A 158 -13.56 8.75 6.92
CA ASP A 158 -13.04 7.92 5.81
C ASP A 158 -12.35 6.66 6.34
N TRP A 159 -11.54 6.80 7.39
CA TRP A 159 -10.89 5.67 8.04
C TRP A 159 -11.92 4.69 8.61
N ARG A 160 -12.94 5.23 9.27
CA ARG A 160 -14.02 4.44 9.85
C ARG A 160 -14.85 3.73 8.79
N LEU A 161 -15.12 4.41 7.68
CA LEU A 161 -15.85 3.88 6.53
C LEU A 161 -15.12 2.67 5.94
N LEU A 162 -13.82 2.83 5.63
CA LEU A 162 -12.99 1.78 5.03
C LEU A 162 -12.88 0.56 5.96
N ASN A 163 -12.58 0.77 7.24
CA ASN A 163 -12.51 -0.33 8.22
C ASN A 163 -13.85 -1.05 8.39
N ALA A 164 -14.97 -0.33 8.35
CA ALA A 164 -16.30 -0.93 8.43
C ALA A 164 -16.61 -1.77 7.17
N LEU A 165 -16.21 -1.32 5.98
CA LEU A 165 -16.31 -2.09 4.74
C LEU A 165 -15.53 -3.41 4.86
N PHE A 166 -14.30 -3.38 5.32
CA PHE A 166 -13.52 -4.61 5.50
C PHE A 166 -14.14 -5.57 6.51
N ARG A 167 -14.72 -5.07 7.60
CA ARG A 167 -15.46 -5.91 8.57
C ARG A 167 -16.73 -6.52 7.98
N CYS A 168 -17.36 -5.85 7.01
CA CYS A 168 -18.47 -6.40 6.27
C CYS A 168 -18.05 -7.49 5.28
N LEU A 169 -16.87 -7.35 4.67
CA LEU A 169 -16.36 -8.26 3.63
C LEU A 169 -15.65 -9.49 4.21
N TYR A 170 -14.94 -9.35 5.34
CA TYR A 170 -14.04 -10.37 5.88
C TYR A 170 -14.42 -10.78 7.31
N ALA A 171 -14.64 -12.10 7.52
CA ALA A 171 -14.94 -12.66 8.83
C ALA A 171 -13.68 -12.88 9.66
N ASP A 172 -12.68 -13.52 9.08
CA ASP A 172 -11.49 -13.99 9.78
C ASP A 172 -10.16 -13.45 9.22
N HIS A 173 -10.19 -12.87 8.00
CA HIS A 173 -8.99 -12.32 7.38
C HIS A 173 -8.51 -11.08 8.14
N PRO A 174 -7.20 -10.93 8.45
CA PRO A 174 -6.67 -9.81 9.22
C PRO A 174 -6.90 -8.41 8.61
N LEU A 175 -7.20 -8.31 7.32
CA LEU A 175 -7.56 -7.05 6.66
C LEU A 175 -8.77 -6.35 7.31
N ARG A 176 -9.62 -7.08 8.02
CA ARG A 176 -10.77 -6.54 8.77
C ARG A 176 -10.37 -5.71 9.99
N ASP A 177 -9.15 -5.89 10.46
CA ASP A 177 -8.65 -5.21 11.66
C ASP A 177 -7.90 -3.93 11.26
N ASP A 178 -8.04 -2.90 12.06
CA ASP A 178 -7.33 -1.65 11.88
C ASP A 178 -5.80 -1.87 11.93
N ILE A 179 -5.05 -1.16 11.08
CA ILE A 179 -3.58 -1.22 11.04
C ILE A 179 -2.98 -0.84 12.41
N ALA A 180 -3.55 0.16 13.08
CA ALA A 180 -3.13 0.57 14.42
C ALA A 180 -3.64 -0.37 15.54
N GLY A 181 -4.58 -1.26 15.22
CA GLY A 181 -5.25 -2.12 16.17
C GLY A 181 -6.27 -1.38 17.03
N THR A 182 -6.45 -1.83 18.27
CA THR A 182 -7.27 -1.17 19.30
C THR A 182 -6.45 -0.96 20.57
N VAL A 183 -6.91 -0.08 21.46
CA VAL A 183 -6.25 0.16 22.77
C VAL A 183 -6.09 -1.15 23.54
N GLU A 184 -7.08 -2.03 23.48
CA GLU A 184 -7.08 -3.34 24.13
C GLU A 184 -6.06 -4.28 23.48
N SER A 185 -6.02 -4.36 22.15
CA SER A 185 -5.12 -5.26 21.46
C SER A 185 -3.65 -4.88 21.63
N ILE A 186 -3.31 -3.58 21.55
CA ILE A 186 -1.93 -3.14 21.78
C ILE A 186 -1.48 -3.27 23.24
N ALA A 187 -2.41 -3.32 24.20
CA ALA A 187 -2.10 -3.56 25.61
C ALA A 187 -1.53 -4.96 25.87
N GLU A 188 -1.79 -5.93 24.97
CA GLU A 188 -1.28 -7.31 25.08
C GLU A 188 0.19 -7.44 24.62
N LEU A 189 0.75 -6.41 23.97
CA LEU A 189 2.08 -6.46 23.37
C LEU A 189 3.20 -6.64 24.38
N THR A 190 4.12 -7.52 24.08
CA THR A 190 5.30 -7.82 24.90
C THR A 190 6.58 -7.65 24.10
N PRO A 191 7.74 -7.38 24.76
CA PRO A 191 9.03 -7.36 24.06
C PRO A 191 9.31 -8.63 23.25
N GLN A 192 8.90 -9.78 23.75
CA GLN A 192 9.12 -11.08 23.10
C GLN A 192 8.38 -11.19 21.78
N MET A 193 7.14 -10.69 21.71
CA MET A 193 6.36 -10.64 20.44
C MET A 193 7.09 -9.77 19.41
N LEU A 194 7.50 -8.55 19.78
CA LEU A 194 8.22 -7.64 18.89
C LEU A 194 9.56 -8.23 18.43
N TYR A 195 10.33 -8.88 19.34
CA TYR A 195 11.56 -9.57 18.94
C TYR A 195 11.28 -10.80 18.04
N SER A 196 10.12 -11.44 18.15
CA SER A 196 9.75 -12.52 17.22
C SER A 196 9.48 -11.98 15.82
N CYS A 197 8.79 -10.83 15.71
CA CYS A 197 8.59 -10.15 14.43
C CYS A 197 9.91 -9.75 13.77
N THR A 198 10.81 -9.10 14.54
CA THR A 198 12.10 -8.66 13.97
C THR A 198 12.98 -9.84 13.56
N ARG A 199 13.00 -10.94 14.31
CA ARG A 199 13.74 -12.15 13.91
C ARG A 199 13.17 -12.80 12.65
N GLY A 200 11.84 -12.83 12.53
CA GLY A 200 11.17 -13.47 11.39
C GLY A 200 11.21 -12.62 10.13
N PHE A 201 10.82 -11.36 10.23
CA PHE A 201 10.52 -10.56 9.04
C PHE A 201 11.52 -9.45 8.74
N TYR A 202 12.38 -9.05 9.68
CA TYR A 202 13.43 -8.05 9.45
C TYR A 202 14.78 -8.72 9.09
N ALA A 203 14.69 -9.90 8.50
CA ALA A 203 15.84 -10.55 7.90
C ALA A 203 16.19 -9.86 6.57
N PRO A 204 17.48 -9.65 6.24
CA PRO A 204 17.87 -8.99 5.01
C PRO A 204 17.22 -9.57 3.75
N SER A 205 16.97 -10.88 3.69
CA SER A 205 16.31 -11.55 2.57
C SER A 205 14.82 -11.22 2.40
N ASN A 206 14.19 -10.62 3.41
CA ASN A 206 12.80 -10.14 3.38
C ASN A 206 12.74 -8.60 3.33
N MET A 207 13.86 -7.95 3.05
CA MET A 207 13.96 -6.49 3.08
C MET A 207 14.55 -5.93 1.79
N VAL A 208 14.21 -4.68 1.51
CA VAL A 208 14.68 -3.91 0.35
C VAL A 208 15.19 -2.56 0.84
N LEU A 209 16.41 -2.19 0.43
CA LEU A 209 16.88 -0.81 0.49
C LEU A 209 16.76 -0.20 -0.90
N SER A 210 15.88 0.76 -1.07
CA SER A 210 15.75 1.51 -2.32
C SER A 210 16.18 2.95 -2.10
N VAL A 211 17.02 3.46 -3.00
CA VAL A 211 17.50 4.84 -2.95
C VAL A 211 17.33 5.51 -4.30
N ALA A 212 16.94 6.78 -4.29
CA ALA A 212 16.86 7.58 -5.51
C ALA A 212 17.47 8.98 -5.32
N GLY A 213 17.82 9.65 -6.41
CA GLY A 213 18.35 11.00 -6.42
C GLY A 213 19.86 11.08 -6.68
N LYS A 214 20.55 12.01 -6.00
CA LYS A 214 21.99 12.25 -6.16
C LYS A 214 22.82 11.23 -5.35
N ILE A 215 22.69 9.97 -5.70
CA ILE A 215 23.36 8.85 -5.03
C ILE A 215 23.70 7.77 -6.07
N THR A 216 24.65 6.90 -5.76
CA THR A 216 25.05 5.75 -6.58
C THR A 216 24.77 4.45 -5.85
N LEU A 217 24.58 3.36 -6.61
CA LEU A 217 24.44 2.00 -6.06
C LEU A 217 25.64 1.63 -5.16
N ALA A 218 26.85 2.00 -5.55
CA ALA A 218 28.06 1.73 -4.77
C ALA A 218 28.01 2.39 -3.37
N GLN A 219 27.53 3.63 -3.25
CA GLN A 219 27.38 4.32 -1.97
C GLN A 219 26.33 3.60 -1.08
N ALA A 220 25.20 3.18 -1.64
CA ALA A 220 24.18 2.42 -0.90
C ALA A 220 24.74 1.08 -0.40
N VAL A 221 25.44 0.34 -1.25
CA VAL A 221 26.10 -0.93 -0.89
C VAL A 221 27.17 -0.73 0.20
N ASP A 222 27.94 0.35 0.13
CA ASP A 222 28.96 0.64 1.14
C ASP A 222 28.33 1.02 2.49
N ALA A 223 27.18 1.70 2.51
CA ALA A 223 26.38 1.90 3.72
C ALA A 223 25.92 0.55 4.32
N CYS A 224 25.43 -0.38 3.49
CA CYS A 224 25.08 -1.74 3.94
C CYS A 224 26.30 -2.47 4.56
N LYS A 225 27.49 -2.34 3.97
CA LYS A 225 28.73 -2.93 4.53
C LYS A 225 29.08 -2.33 5.89
N ARG A 226 29.04 -1.00 6.03
CA ARG A 226 29.31 -0.29 7.29
C ARG A 226 28.37 -0.73 8.40
N ASN A 227 27.11 -1.00 8.07
CA ASN A 227 26.07 -1.40 9.03
C ASN A 227 25.94 -2.92 9.22
N GLY A 228 26.85 -3.72 8.64
CA GLY A 228 26.90 -5.18 8.84
C GLY A 228 25.79 -5.95 8.13
N LEU A 229 25.14 -5.34 7.13
CA LEU A 229 24.04 -5.95 6.34
C LEU A 229 24.53 -6.64 5.06
N TYR A 230 25.84 -6.66 4.84
CA TYR A 230 26.44 -7.27 3.65
C TYR A 230 26.64 -8.78 3.77
N ARG A 231 27.00 -9.28 4.97
CA ARG A 231 27.43 -10.67 5.16
C ARG A 231 26.22 -11.59 5.30
N ALA A 232 26.33 -12.76 4.68
CA ALA A 232 25.36 -13.83 4.86
C ALA A 232 25.22 -14.20 6.35
N ARG A 233 23.97 -14.37 6.78
CA ARG A 233 23.59 -14.91 8.09
C ARG A 233 22.60 -16.03 7.84
N ALA A 234 22.60 -17.06 8.68
CA ALA A 234 21.54 -18.05 8.63
C ALA A 234 20.20 -17.35 8.96
N PRO A 235 19.23 -17.34 8.04
CA PRO A 235 17.92 -16.76 8.33
C PRO A 235 17.20 -17.67 9.34
N HIS A 236 16.27 -17.07 10.10
CA HIS A 236 15.25 -17.84 10.79
C HIS A 236 14.27 -18.43 9.78
N GLU A 237 13.77 -19.63 10.07
CA GLU A 237 12.73 -20.23 9.27
C GLU A 237 11.38 -19.61 9.64
N VAL A 238 10.73 -18.99 8.65
CA VAL A 238 9.41 -18.36 8.81
C VAL A 238 8.42 -19.03 7.88
N GLU A 239 7.41 -19.66 8.47
CA GLU A 239 6.26 -20.18 7.73
C GLU A 239 5.05 -19.31 8.07
N TRP A 240 4.46 -18.69 7.09
CA TRP A 240 3.23 -17.94 7.28
C TRP A 240 2.34 -18.10 6.06
N ASP A 241 1.05 -18.14 6.33
CA ASP A 241 0.01 -18.12 5.32
C ASP A 241 -1.22 -17.44 5.89
N ILE A 242 -1.94 -16.75 5.01
CA ILE A 242 -3.22 -16.14 5.34
C ILE A 242 -4.24 -16.82 4.42
N PRO A 243 -5.09 -17.69 4.96
CA PRO A 243 -6.09 -18.38 4.16
C PRO A 243 -7.00 -17.38 3.46
N ALA A 244 -7.32 -17.65 2.20
CA ALA A 244 -8.30 -16.88 1.48
C ALA A 244 -9.65 -16.91 2.21
N GLN A 245 -10.27 -15.76 2.36
CA GLN A 245 -11.62 -15.69 2.92
C GLN A 245 -12.63 -16.25 1.93
N THR A 246 -13.29 -17.32 2.29
CA THR A 246 -14.34 -17.97 1.49
C THR A 246 -15.69 -17.91 2.20
N GLY A 247 -16.77 -18.28 1.49
CA GLY A 247 -18.13 -18.28 2.05
C GLY A 247 -18.84 -16.93 1.97
N PRO A 248 -20.03 -16.80 2.58
CA PRO A 248 -20.82 -15.58 2.52
C PRO A 248 -20.15 -14.40 3.23
N LEU A 249 -20.56 -13.20 2.89
CA LEU A 249 -20.14 -12.00 3.62
C LEU A 249 -20.64 -12.04 5.06
N PRO A 250 -19.82 -11.62 6.05
CA PRO A 250 -20.26 -11.48 7.44
C PRO A 250 -21.45 -10.54 7.59
N HIS A 251 -21.39 -9.39 6.90
CA HIS A 251 -22.46 -8.39 6.87
C HIS A 251 -22.58 -7.81 5.47
N LYS A 252 -23.79 -7.53 5.04
CA LYS A 252 -24.02 -6.84 3.75
C LYS A 252 -24.10 -5.34 3.90
N GLU A 253 -24.44 -4.85 5.09
CA GLU A 253 -24.62 -3.43 5.36
C GLU A 253 -24.20 -3.09 6.78
N ALA A 254 -23.70 -1.86 6.97
CA ALA A 254 -23.48 -1.27 8.27
C ALA A 254 -23.78 0.25 8.24
N PHE A 255 -24.29 0.78 9.36
CA PHE A 255 -24.67 2.18 9.48
C PHE A 255 -24.07 2.76 10.75
N PHE A 256 -23.54 3.97 10.64
CA PHE A 256 -22.96 4.71 11.75
C PHE A 256 -23.45 6.16 11.74
N THR A 257 -23.25 6.84 12.85
CA THR A 257 -23.50 8.28 12.98
C THR A 257 -22.25 8.96 13.47
N MET A 258 -21.79 10.00 12.76
CA MET A 258 -20.60 10.78 13.12
C MET A 258 -20.85 12.28 12.88
N PRO A 259 -19.99 13.18 13.41
CA PRO A 259 -20.11 14.62 13.18
C PRO A 259 -19.63 15.03 11.79
N VAL A 260 -20.30 14.50 10.77
CA VAL A 260 -20.07 14.83 9.36
C VAL A 260 -21.12 15.84 8.87
N THR A 261 -20.84 16.54 7.77
CA THR A 261 -21.78 17.54 7.20
C THR A 261 -22.72 16.91 6.19
N LYS A 262 -22.29 15.87 5.52
CA LYS A 262 -23.04 15.07 4.54
C LYS A 262 -22.85 13.59 4.85
N PRO A 263 -23.78 12.72 4.46
CA PRO A 263 -23.55 11.29 4.55
C PRO A 263 -22.34 10.86 3.74
N CYS A 264 -21.38 10.18 4.40
CA CYS A 264 -20.31 9.48 3.75
C CYS A 264 -20.75 8.05 3.47
N PHE A 265 -20.44 7.50 2.32
CA PHE A 265 -20.83 6.13 1.97
C PHE A 265 -19.73 5.38 1.25
N GLY A 266 -19.79 4.07 1.34
CA GLY A 266 -18.93 3.18 0.59
C GLY A 266 -19.64 1.91 0.15
N VAL A 267 -19.29 1.47 -1.05
CA VAL A 267 -19.69 0.17 -1.61
C VAL A 267 -18.42 -0.58 -1.93
N ALA A 268 -18.28 -1.79 -1.41
CA ALA A 268 -17.09 -2.59 -1.69
C ALA A 268 -17.46 -4.01 -2.09
N TYR A 269 -16.66 -4.57 -2.98
CA TYR A 269 -16.82 -5.91 -3.52
C TYR A 269 -15.62 -6.75 -3.08
N ARG A 270 -15.90 -7.89 -2.45
CA ARG A 270 -14.87 -8.89 -2.19
C ARG A 270 -14.62 -9.68 -3.45
N GLU A 271 -13.41 -9.60 -3.94
CA GLU A 271 -12.94 -10.33 -5.11
C GLU A 271 -12.20 -11.62 -4.73
N GLU A 272 -12.04 -12.53 -5.68
CA GLU A 272 -11.17 -13.67 -5.49
C GLU A 272 -9.73 -13.18 -5.24
N PRO A 273 -9.02 -13.71 -4.23
CA PRO A 273 -7.65 -13.33 -3.97
C PRO A 273 -6.75 -13.50 -5.19
N LEU A 274 -5.77 -12.60 -5.34
CA LEU A 274 -4.78 -12.72 -6.40
C LEU A 274 -3.92 -13.96 -6.19
N ALA A 275 -3.66 -14.71 -7.27
CA ALA A 275 -2.60 -15.69 -7.28
C ALA A 275 -1.23 -14.97 -7.24
N GLU A 276 -0.23 -15.63 -6.69
CA GLU A 276 1.13 -15.06 -6.64
C GLU A 276 1.64 -14.77 -8.06
N GLY A 277 2.03 -13.52 -8.31
CA GLY A 277 2.53 -13.06 -9.61
C GLY A 277 1.44 -12.77 -10.67
N ASP A 278 0.15 -12.83 -10.34
CA ASP A 278 -0.93 -12.48 -11.27
C ASP A 278 -1.09 -10.97 -11.44
N LEU A 279 -0.03 -10.35 -11.96
CA LEU A 279 0.04 -8.92 -12.22
C LEU A 279 -1.03 -8.44 -13.21
N LYS A 280 -1.38 -9.27 -14.20
CA LYS A 280 -2.41 -8.92 -15.17
C LYS A 280 -3.77 -8.69 -14.50
N ARG A 281 -4.18 -9.61 -13.62
CA ARG A 281 -5.44 -9.50 -12.90
C ARG A 281 -5.40 -8.37 -11.88
N GLU A 282 -4.25 -8.16 -11.22
CA GLU A 282 -4.04 -7.05 -10.28
C GLU A 282 -4.30 -5.71 -10.97
N LEU A 283 -3.62 -5.43 -12.11
CA LEU A 283 -3.80 -4.19 -12.87
C LEU A 283 -5.20 -4.02 -13.45
N LEU A 284 -5.85 -5.11 -13.86
CA LEU A 284 -7.23 -5.03 -14.35
C LEU A 284 -8.24 -4.71 -13.25
N LEU A 285 -8.05 -5.25 -12.03
CA LEU A 285 -8.91 -4.94 -10.88
C LEU A 285 -8.72 -3.51 -10.40
N ASP A 286 -7.49 -3.02 -10.42
CA ASP A 286 -7.16 -1.63 -10.13
C ASP A 286 -7.82 -0.69 -11.15
N MET A 287 -7.69 -0.99 -12.43
CA MET A 287 -8.33 -0.25 -13.51
C MET A 287 -9.87 -0.20 -13.41
N LEU A 288 -10.52 -1.17 -12.77
CA LEU A 288 -12.00 -1.22 -12.69
C LEU A 288 -12.61 0.00 -11.99
N GLY A 289 -11.95 0.55 -10.99
CA GLY A 289 -12.39 1.79 -10.34
C GLY A 289 -12.59 2.90 -11.37
N ASP A 290 -11.56 3.18 -12.14
CA ASP A 290 -11.56 4.22 -13.16
C ASP A 290 -12.44 3.92 -14.38
N LEU A 291 -12.57 2.65 -14.76
CA LEU A 291 -13.47 2.25 -15.85
C LEU A 291 -14.94 2.44 -15.49
N VAL A 292 -15.31 2.35 -14.21
CA VAL A 292 -16.70 2.47 -13.74
C VAL A 292 -17.02 3.91 -13.37
N VAL A 293 -16.19 4.56 -12.53
CA VAL A 293 -16.46 5.90 -11.97
C VAL A 293 -15.34 6.91 -12.17
N GLY A 294 -14.30 6.61 -12.91
CA GLY A 294 -13.25 7.58 -13.21
C GLY A 294 -13.77 8.81 -13.95
N GLY A 295 -13.07 9.92 -13.81
CA GLY A 295 -13.48 11.23 -14.37
C GLY A 295 -13.74 11.27 -15.88
N LEU A 296 -13.31 10.24 -16.61
CA LEU A 296 -13.51 10.08 -18.05
C LEU A 296 -14.80 9.33 -18.40
N THR A 297 -15.54 8.81 -17.42
CA THR A 297 -16.74 8.00 -17.62
C THR A 297 -18.02 8.84 -17.71
N LYS A 298 -19.02 8.31 -18.43
CA LYS A 298 -20.33 8.95 -18.53
C LYS A 298 -21.07 8.94 -17.19
N LEU A 299 -20.88 7.88 -16.38
CA LEU A 299 -21.50 7.78 -15.07
C LEU A 299 -20.96 8.87 -14.14
N TYR A 300 -19.62 9.01 -14.00
CA TYR A 300 -19.04 10.05 -13.15
C TYR A 300 -19.53 11.44 -13.56
N ARG A 301 -19.51 11.74 -14.88
CA ARG A 301 -19.99 13.03 -15.40
C ARG A 301 -21.42 13.29 -15.00
N ARG A 302 -22.31 12.31 -15.13
CA ARG A 302 -23.70 12.42 -14.70
C ARG A 302 -23.82 12.67 -13.20
N LEU A 303 -23.15 11.86 -12.39
CA LEU A 303 -23.18 11.99 -10.93
C LEU A 303 -22.70 13.37 -10.46
N TYR A 304 -21.65 13.89 -11.10
CA TYR A 304 -21.09 15.20 -10.80
C TYR A 304 -22.00 16.34 -11.25
N ASP A 305 -22.50 16.32 -12.50
CA ASP A 305 -23.34 17.37 -13.07
C ASP A 305 -24.72 17.45 -12.36
N GLU A 306 -25.25 16.31 -11.87
CA GLU A 306 -26.47 16.24 -11.05
C GLU A 306 -26.20 16.54 -9.57
N ALA A 307 -24.98 16.88 -9.18
CA ALA A 307 -24.52 17.13 -7.80
C ALA A 307 -24.84 15.96 -6.82
N LEU A 308 -24.87 14.74 -7.32
CA LEU A 308 -25.07 13.54 -6.52
C LEU A 308 -23.83 13.13 -5.75
N VAL A 309 -22.64 13.49 -6.22
CA VAL A 309 -21.35 13.23 -5.57
C VAL A 309 -20.46 14.47 -5.61
N ASN A 310 -19.46 14.52 -4.74
CA ASN A 310 -18.38 15.49 -4.77
C ASN A 310 -17.21 14.99 -5.67
N PRO A 311 -16.18 15.82 -5.94
CA PRO A 311 -15.03 15.43 -6.76
C PRO A 311 -14.17 14.28 -6.16
N GLU A 312 -14.35 13.96 -4.88
CA GLU A 312 -13.58 12.93 -4.18
C GLU A 312 -14.18 11.52 -4.34
N PHE A 313 -15.35 11.41 -4.98
CA PHE A 313 -15.94 10.10 -5.29
C PHE A 313 -15.05 9.32 -6.25
N SER A 314 -14.52 8.22 -5.80
CA SER A 314 -13.53 7.41 -6.52
C SER A 314 -13.75 5.91 -6.31
N GLY A 315 -13.05 5.13 -7.14
CA GLY A 315 -12.88 3.70 -6.96
C GLY A 315 -11.45 3.40 -6.51
N ASP A 316 -11.31 2.51 -5.53
CA ASP A 316 -10.05 2.08 -4.95
C ASP A 316 -9.90 0.57 -5.02
N PHE A 317 -8.66 0.10 -5.18
CA PHE A 317 -8.30 -1.30 -5.21
C PHE A 317 -7.33 -1.64 -4.08
N ILE A 318 -7.67 -2.64 -3.29
CA ILE A 318 -6.86 -3.13 -2.19
C ILE A 318 -6.66 -4.63 -2.33
N ALA A 319 -5.41 -5.07 -2.47
CA ALA A 319 -5.06 -6.47 -2.54
C ALA A 319 -3.93 -6.81 -1.57
N VAL A 320 -4.14 -7.85 -0.80
CA VAL A 320 -3.13 -8.47 0.06
C VAL A 320 -3.27 -9.98 -0.04
N ARG A 321 -2.28 -10.71 0.45
CA ARG A 321 -2.34 -12.18 0.43
C ARG A 321 -3.64 -12.68 1.10
N GLY A 322 -4.44 -13.44 0.37
CA GLY A 322 -5.69 -14.02 0.84
C GLY A 322 -6.92 -13.11 0.79
N ALA A 323 -6.78 -11.85 0.41
CA ALA A 323 -7.89 -10.90 0.27
C ALA A 323 -7.71 -9.93 -0.89
N CYS A 324 -8.81 -9.59 -1.53
CA CYS A 324 -8.86 -8.65 -2.64
C CYS A 324 -10.20 -7.90 -2.62
N THR A 325 -10.16 -6.59 -2.75
CA THR A 325 -11.34 -5.71 -2.64
C THR A 325 -11.26 -4.60 -3.68
N VAL A 326 -12.37 -4.34 -4.36
CA VAL A 326 -12.62 -3.09 -5.10
C VAL A 326 -13.67 -2.31 -4.32
N ALA A 327 -13.40 -1.05 -4.01
CA ALA A 327 -14.27 -0.20 -3.22
C ALA A 327 -14.58 1.10 -3.96
N PHE A 328 -15.77 1.65 -3.76
CA PHE A 328 -16.19 2.96 -4.26
C PHE A 328 -16.64 3.77 -3.06
N THR A 329 -16.03 4.93 -2.82
CA THR A 329 -16.27 5.74 -1.62
C THR A 329 -16.51 7.21 -1.98
N GLY A 330 -17.31 7.90 -1.18
CA GLY A 330 -17.56 9.33 -1.35
C GLY A 330 -18.65 9.86 -0.45
N GLU A 331 -19.07 11.09 -0.72
CA GLU A 331 -20.14 11.79 -0.02
C GLU A 331 -21.33 12.07 -0.94
N SER A 332 -22.54 11.95 -0.41
CA SER A 332 -23.77 12.23 -1.15
C SER A 332 -24.93 12.58 -0.21
N ASP A 333 -25.81 13.48 -0.63
CA ASP A 333 -27.10 13.69 0.05
C ASP A 333 -28.09 12.52 -0.21
N THR A 334 -27.82 11.70 -1.25
CA THR A 334 -28.64 10.56 -1.65
C THR A 334 -27.77 9.31 -1.96
N PRO A 335 -27.04 8.76 -0.97
CA PRO A 335 -26.07 7.68 -1.20
C PRO A 335 -26.66 6.47 -1.92
N ARG A 336 -27.87 6.05 -1.57
CA ARG A 336 -28.54 4.90 -2.19
C ARG A 336 -28.78 5.09 -3.69
N GLN A 337 -29.15 6.31 -4.11
CA GLN A 337 -29.33 6.62 -5.54
C GLN A 337 -28.00 6.49 -6.30
N VAL A 338 -26.88 6.92 -5.70
CA VAL A 338 -25.55 6.76 -6.30
C VAL A 338 -25.19 5.28 -6.45
N VAL A 339 -25.48 4.47 -5.42
CA VAL A 339 -25.24 3.02 -5.44
C VAL A 339 -26.07 2.31 -6.50
N ASP A 340 -27.35 2.69 -6.67
CA ASP A 340 -28.22 2.12 -7.69
C ASP A 340 -27.68 2.44 -9.10
N LEU A 341 -27.28 3.70 -9.34
CA LEU A 341 -26.69 4.12 -10.62
C LEU A 341 -25.35 3.41 -10.90
N LEU A 342 -24.52 3.24 -9.87
CA LEU A 342 -23.26 2.47 -9.97
C LEU A 342 -23.55 1.01 -10.38
N GLN A 343 -24.53 0.37 -9.74
CA GLN A 343 -24.89 -1.01 -10.06
C GLN A 343 -25.47 -1.14 -11.48
N GLU A 344 -26.32 -0.19 -11.89
CA GLU A 344 -26.85 -0.14 -13.26
C GLU A 344 -25.74 -0.05 -14.29
N GLU A 345 -24.70 0.77 -14.04
CA GLU A 345 -23.56 0.92 -14.94
C GLU A 345 -22.71 -0.35 -15.01
N ILE A 346 -22.41 -0.98 -13.87
CA ILE A 346 -21.68 -2.26 -13.82
C ILE A 346 -22.43 -3.32 -14.64
N GLU A 347 -23.75 -3.44 -14.47
CA GLU A 347 -24.56 -4.39 -15.24
C GLU A 347 -24.65 -4.02 -16.73
N ARG A 348 -24.69 -2.73 -17.07
CA ARG A 348 -24.61 -2.27 -18.47
C ARG A 348 -23.29 -2.70 -19.09
N MET A 349 -22.16 -2.41 -18.43
CA MET A 349 -20.82 -2.78 -18.90
C MET A 349 -20.68 -4.30 -19.05
N ARG A 350 -21.31 -5.09 -18.18
CA ARG A 350 -21.32 -6.54 -18.24
C ARG A 350 -22.04 -7.08 -19.49
N ARG A 351 -23.14 -6.41 -19.90
CA ARG A 351 -23.94 -6.79 -21.09
C ARG A 351 -23.37 -6.25 -22.39
N GLU A 352 -22.92 -5.01 -22.40
CA GLU A 352 -22.56 -4.27 -23.61
C GLU A 352 -21.05 -4.23 -23.84
N GLY A 353 -20.27 -4.54 -22.82
CA GLY A 353 -18.83 -4.38 -22.78
C GLY A 353 -18.39 -3.00 -22.31
N VAL A 354 -17.11 -2.91 -21.98
CA VAL A 354 -16.39 -1.66 -21.68
C VAL A 354 -16.24 -0.89 -22.99
N ASP A 355 -16.46 0.42 -22.94
CA ASP A 355 -16.21 1.31 -24.08
C ASP A 355 -14.70 1.28 -24.42
N PRO A 356 -14.30 0.85 -25.63
CA PRO A 356 -12.89 0.74 -26.01
C PRO A 356 -12.12 2.07 -25.95
N GLU A 357 -12.82 3.20 -26.17
CA GLU A 357 -12.20 4.52 -26.08
C GLU A 357 -11.91 4.86 -24.62
N VAL A 358 -12.86 4.64 -23.71
CA VAL A 358 -12.67 4.84 -22.26
C VAL A 358 -11.57 3.92 -21.74
N PHE A 359 -11.56 2.65 -22.15
CA PHE A 359 -10.50 1.72 -21.78
C PHE A 359 -9.11 2.24 -22.15
N MET A 360 -8.94 2.72 -23.37
CA MET A 360 -7.66 3.27 -23.83
C MET A 360 -7.27 4.54 -23.09
N LEU A 361 -8.23 5.39 -22.76
CA LEU A 361 -7.97 6.62 -22.00
C LEU A 361 -7.53 6.30 -20.57
N VAL A 362 -8.23 5.41 -19.86
CA VAL A 362 -7.86 4.96 -18.51
C VAL A 362 -6.49 4.28 -18.51
N LYS A 363 -6.25 3.38 -19.47
CA LYS A 363 -4.95 2.74 -19.63
C LYS A 363 -3.81 3.74 -19.83
N ASN A 364 -4.03 4.78 -20.65
CA ASN A 364 -3.05 5.85 -20.87
C ASN A 364 -2.87 6.73 -19.64
N GLN A 365 -3.94 6.97 -18.88
CA GLN A 365 -3.88 7.69 -17.61
C GLN A 365 -2.99 6.94 -16.60
N MET A 366 -3.28 5.67 -16.30
CA MET A 366 -2.46 4.84 -15.41
C MET A 366 -0.99 4.78 -15.84
N TYR A 367 -0.77 4.68 -17.15
CA TYR A 367 0.58 4.71 -17.70
C TYR A 367 1.29 6.05 -17.48
N GLY A 368 0.56 7.15 -17.65
CA GLY A 368 1.07 8.50 -17.43
C GLY A 368 1.37 8.75 -15.94
N GLU A 369 0.49 8.34 -15.05
CA GLU A 369 0.66 8.44 -13.59
C GLU A 369 1.92 7.70 -13.15
N LEU A 370 2.11 6.44 -13.53
CA LEU A 370 3.29 5.66 -13.19
C LEU A 370 4.60 6.33 -13.69
N LEU A 371 4.58 7.03 -14.82
CA LEU A 371 5.74 7.77 -15.31
C LEU A 371 5.98 9.08 -14.54
N VAL A 372 4.92 9.77 -14.17
CA VAL A 372 5.02 11.03 -13.40
C VAL A 372 5.52 10.73 -11.98
N ASP A 373 5.00 9.70 -11.33
CA ASP A 373 5.40 9.30 -9.99
C ASP A 373 6.92 9.05 -9.90
N VAL A 374 7.47 8.34 -10.89
CA VAL A 374 8.92 8.06 -10.86
C VAL A 374 9.80 9.26 -11.25
N GLU A 375 9.24 10.40 -11.65
CA GLU A 375 10.01 11.64 -11.82
C GLU A 375 10.36 12.30 -10.48
N ALA A 376 9.56 12.10 -9.43
CA ALA A 376 9.87 12.52 -8.08
C ALA A 376 10.89 11.57 -7.43
N VAL A 377 11.79 12.12 -6.60
CA VAL A 377 12.88 11.33 -6.01
C VAL A 377 12.36 10.37 -4.94
N ASP A 378 11.37 10.78 -4.19
CA ASP A 378 10.70 10.01 -3.15
C ASP A 378 9.89 8.85 -3.76
N ASP A 379 8.95 9.18 -4.65
CA ASP A 379 8.09 8.19 -5.30
C ASP A 379 8.91 7.16 -6.10
N ALA A 380 9.97 7.61 -6.79
CA ALA A 380 10.87 6.70 -7.51
C ALA A 380 11.53 5.64 -6.63
N ALA A 381 11.87 5.98 -5.38
CA ALA A 381 12.44 5.02 -4.44
C ALA A 381 11.36 4.13 -3.80
N GLU A 382 10.20 4.70 -3.46
CA GLU A 382 9.11 4.01 -2.78
C GLU A 382 8.43 3.00 -3.70
N GLU A 383 8.09 3.39 -4.93
CA GLU A 383 7.48 2.50 -5.92
C GLU A 383 8.42 1.34 -6.31
N ALA A 384 9.72 1.62 -6.49
CA ALA A 384 10.68 0.56 -6.75
C ALA A 384 10.78 -0.43 -5.58
N ALA A 385 10.73 0.04 -4.32
CA ALA A 385 10.74 -0.82 -3.15
C ALA A 385 9.45 -1.66 -3.05
N ALA A 386 8.29 -1.05 -3.31
CA ALA A 386 6.98 -1.71 -3.28
C ALA A 386 6.90 -2.83 -4.33
N ALA A 387 7.30 -2.54 -5.57
CA ALA A 387 7.36 -3.52 -6.66
C ALA A 387 8.31 -4.68 -6.30
N CYS A 388 9.50 -4.36 -5.78
CA CYS A 388 10.49 -5.37 -5.39
C CYS A 388 10.00 -6.30 -4.28
N LEU A 389 9.30 -5.79 -3.26
CA LEU A 389 8.67 -6.62 -2.21
C LEU A 389 7.60 -7.56 -2.76
N LYS A 390 6.95 -7.20 -3.86
CA LYS A 390 6.02 -8.05 -4.61
C LYS A 390 6.72 -8.98 -5.60
N GLY A 391 8.07 -9.02 -5.64
CA GLY A 391 8.87 -9.89 -6.51
C GLY A 391 8.92 -9.47 -7.98
N ARG A 392 8.71 -8.19 -8.28
CA ARG A 392 8.68 -7.63 -9.64
C ARG A 392 9.39 -6.29 -9.72
N THR A 393 9.52 -5.74 -10.91
CA THR A 393 10.06 -4.41 -11.19
C THR A 393 8.98 -3.50 -11.75
N LEU A 394 9.17 -2.18 -11.70
CA LEU A 394 8.30 -1.22 -12.36
C LEU A 394 8.26 -1.42 -13.88
N ALA A 395 9.35 -1.91 -14.48
CA ALA A 395 9.36 -2.26 -15.91
C ALA A 395 8.41 -3.44 -16.22
N ASP A 396 8.27 -4.40 -15.31
CA ASP A 396 7.30 -5.50 -15.45
C ASP A 396 5.86 -4.96 -15.39
N GLU A 397 5.58 -3.99 -14.50
CA GLU A 397 4.28 -3.33 -14.38
C GLU A 397 3.92 -2.56 -15.66
N ILE A 398 4.85 -1.76 -16.19
CA ILE A 398 4.69 -1.08 -17.48
C ILE A 398 4.41 -2.08 -18.61
N ALA A 399 5.18 -3.15 -18.69
CA ALA A 399 5.00 -4.16 -19.73
C ALA A 399 3.64 -4.86 -19.63
N ALA A 400 3.22 -5.20 -18.42
CA ALA A 400 1.93 -5.82 -18.15
C ALA A 400 0.77 -4.87 -18.49
N LEU A 401 0.84 -3.61 -18.03
CA LEU A 401 -0.16 -2.57 -18.33
C LEU A 401 -0.28 -2.36 -19.84
N ALA A 402 0.85 -2.26 -20.56
CA ALA A 402 0.88 -2.10 -21.99
C ALA A 402 0.21 -3.28 -22.74
N ALA A 403 0.28 -4.49 -22.19
CA ALA A 403 -0.31 -5.69 -22.78
C ALA A 403 -1.81 -5.87 -22.54
N LEU A 404 -2.42 -5.10 -21.61
CA LEU A 404 -3.86 -5.19 -21.32
C LEU A 404 -4.70 -4.82 -22.53
N THR A 405 -5.80 -5.55 -22.72
CA THR A 405 -6.78 -5.32 -23.80
C THR A 405 -8.19 -5.11 -23.22
N VAL A 406 -9.07 -4.51 -24.01
CA VAL A 406 -10.47 -4.33 -23.61
C VAL A 406 -11.19 -5.67 -23.45
N GLU A 407 -10.77 -6.69 -24.18
CA GLU A 407 -11.27 -8.06 -24.06
C GLU A 407 -10.93 -8.66 -22.69
N ASP A 408 -9.74 -8.34 -22.15
CA ASP A 408 -9.33 -8.76 -20.82
C ASP A 408 -10.22 -8.12 -19.75
N ALA A 409 -10.51 -6.82 -19.86
CA ALA A 409 -11.40 -6.11 -18.96
C ALA A 409 -12.83 -6.66 -19.03
N ASN A 410 -13.33 -6.93 -20.24
CA ASN A 410 -14.63 -7.56 -20.46
C ASN A 410 -14.72 -8.96 -19.83
N ALA A 411 -13.66 -9.75 -19.97
CA ALA A 411 -13.61 -11.09 -19.37
C ALA A 411 -13.61 -11.02 -17.83
N LEU A 412 -12.84 -10.08 -17.24
CA LEU A 412 -12.82 -9.87 -15.80
C LEU A 412 -14.20 -9.46 -15.26
N LEU A 413 -14.90 -8.54 -15.92
CA LEU A 413 -16.22 -8.05 -15.49
C LEU A 413 -17.28 -9.17 -15.42
N GLN A 414 -17.11 -10.28 -16.13
CA GLN A 414 -18.05 -11.41 -16.01
C GLN A 414 -18.00 -12.06 -14.62
N THR A 415 -16.90 -11.92 -13.88
CA THR A 415 -16.71 -12.53 -12.56
C THR A 415 -16.51 -11.53 -11.44
N ALA A 416 -15.99 -10.33 -11.72
CA ALA A 416 -15.76 -9.27 -10.74
C ALA A 416 -17.01 -8.43 -10.45
N LEU A 417 -16.99 -7.67 -9.38
CA LEU A 417 -18.02 -6.73 -8.92
C LEU A 417 -19.42 -7.37 -8.77
N ARG A 418 -19.45 -8.61 -8.27
CA ARG A 418 -20.71 -9.39 -8.13
C ARG A 418 -21.51 -8.92 -6.94
N GLU A 419 -22.83 -8.80 -7.13
CA GLU A 419 -23.75 -8.32 -6.07
C GLU A 419 -23.77 -9.20 -4.82
N GLU A 420 -23.59 -10.51 -4.97
CA GLU A 420 -23.48 -11.44 -3.84
C GLU A 420 -22.28 -11.15 -2.94
N ASN A 421 -21.22 -10.53 -3.47
CA ASN A 421 -19.98 -10.16 -2.79
C ASN A 421 -19.91 -8.68 -2.42
N ARG A 422 -21.02 -7.95 -2.55
CA ARG A 422 -21.11 -6.52 -2.28
C ARG A 422 -21.48 -6.25 -0.82
N ALA A 423 -20.73 -5.34 -0.20
CA ALA A 423 -21.08 -4.71 1.08
C ALA A 423 -21.33 -3.21 0.90
N TYR A 424 -22.15 -2.64 1.77
CA TYR A 424 -22.49 -1.22 1.81
C TYR A 424 -22.30 -0.68 3.23
N VAL A 425 -21.65 0.47 3.35
CA VAL A 425 -21.53 1.19 4.63
C VAL A 425 -21.93 2.64 4.43
N GLN A 426 -22.64 3.20 5.40
CA GLN A 426 -23.04 4.59 5.42
C GLN A 426 -22.79 5.20 6.79
N ILE A 427 -22.28 6.42 6.80
CA ILE A 427 -22.06 7.26 7.98
C ILE A 427 -22.94 8.49 7.81
N ASP A 428 -23.96 8.60 8.64
CA ASP A 428 -24.91 9.72 8.64
C ASP A 428 -24.44 10.86 9.56
N PRO A 429 -24.83 12.12 9.27
CA PRO A 429 -24.64 13.24 10.19
C PRO A 429 -25.26 12.95 11.56
N ALA A 430 -24.54 13.26 12.62
CA ALA A 430 -25.11 13.23 13.97
C ALA A 430 -26.22 14.30 14.10
N GLU A 431 -27.35 13.93 14.70
CA GLU A 431 -28.38 14.91 15.07
C GLU A 431 -27.77 15.98 15.97
N LYS A 432 -28.06 17.27 15.67
CA LYS A 432 -27.54 18.41 16.42
C LYS A 432 -28.18 18.54 17.79
#